data_98dd1224a19b723ab3f7f884f2efe969
#
_entry.id   98dd1224a19b723ab3f7f884f2efe969
#
_cell.length_a   1.000
_cell.length_b   1.000
_cell.length_c   1.000
_cell.angle_alpha   90.00
_cell.angle_beta   90.00
_cell.angle_gamma   90.00
#
_symmetry.space_group_name_H-M   'P 1'
#
loop_
_entity.id
_entity.type
_entity.pdbx_description
1 polymer ?
#
loop_
_entity_poly.entity_id
_entity_poly.type
_entity_poly.pdbx_seq_one_letter_code
_entity_poly.pdbx_strand_id
1 'polypeptide(L)'
;APQWAQRQPWLMSSAAQFRPGAPPALTSEAWALDYAEVKALGGRTSTQRTAEQTEIARFWEYSLPPIYLGVVRSVAQAPGRTVADNARLYAAVAQAMDDAMIGVFDAKYHYGFWRPVTAIRNGDIDGRPDTERDAGWVSLVEAPLHPEYPSAHSILAGAVATVLQAEIGKGPPPLLSTASPTAKGAVRRWSNLDEFIREVGEARIYSGIHYRASIEVGAAMGRQVGSLAAQKVLPPH
;
A
#
# COMPACT_ATOMS: atom_id res chain seq x y z
N ALA A 1 -16.71 4.97 2.49
CA ALA A 1 -15.46 5.01 1.72
C ALA A 1 -15.57 5.80 0.41
N PRO A 2 -16.67 5.73 -0.41
CA PRO A 2 -16.74 6.49 -1.67
C PRO A 2 -16.63 8.01 -1.48
N GLN A 3 -17.05 8.55 -0.34
CA GLN A 3 -16.96 9.97 -0.01
C GLN A 3 -15.53 10.52 0.03
N TRP A 4 -14.51 9.65 0.24
CA TRP A 4 -13.10 10.06 0.20
C TRP A 4 -12.71 10.67 -1.15
N ALA A 5 -13.15 10.09 -2.25
CA ALA A 5 -12.91 10.59 -3.59
C ALA A 5 -13.50 11.98 -3.88
N GLN A 6 -14.44 12.44 -3.04
CA GLN A 6 -15.11 13.74 -3.18
C GLN A 6 -14.49 14.83 -2.31
N ARG A 7 -13.49 14.49 -1.48
CA ARG A 7 -12.81 15.48 -0.64
C ARG A 7 -11.90 16.36 -1.48
N GLN A 8 -11.77 17.61 -1.07
CA GLN A 8 -10.78 18.53 -1.60
C GLN A 8 -9.39 18.08 -1.16
N PRO A 9 -8.46 17.76 -2.08
CA PRO A 9 -7.09 17.47 -1.74
C PRO A 9 -6.35 18.68 -1.14
N TRP A 10 -5.29 18.40 -0.38
CA TRP A 10 -4.41 19.43 0.17
C TRP A 10 -3.45 20.00 -0.87
N LEU A 11 -2.83 19.13 -1.64
CA LEU A 11 -1.71 19.43 -2.53
C LEU A 11 -2.02 19.12 -3.99
N MET A 12 -2.77 18.02 -4.23
CA MET A 12 -3.22 17.64 -5.57
C MET A 12 -4.25 18.64 -6.10
N SER A 13 -4.30 18.83 -7.40
CA SER A 13 -5.31 19.66 -8.08
C SER A 13 -6.70 19.02 -8.14
N SER A 14 -6.75 17.70 -8.11
CA SER A 14 -7.98 16.89 -8.07
C SER A 14 -7.71 15.48 -7.57
N ALA A 15 -8.74 14.77 -7.15
CA ALA A 15 -8.65 13.37 -6.76
C ALA A 15 -8.11 12.47 -7.90
N ALA A 16 -8.36 12.83 -9.15
CA ALA A 16 -7.97 12.09 -10.34
C ALA A 16 -6.57 12.45 -10.87
N GLN A 17 -5.84 13.40 -10.25
CA GLN A 17 -4.57 13.90 -10.80
C GLN A 17 -3.56 12.80 -11.13
N PHE A 18 -3.45 11.79 -10.31
CA PHE A 18 -2.52 10.66 -10.47
C PHE A 18 -3.26 9.33 -10.66
N ARG A 19 -4.50 9.37 -11.15
CA ARG A 19 -5.26 8.12 -11.41
C ARG A 19 -4.46 7.26 -12.39
N PRO A 20 -4.15 5.99 -12.03
CA PRO A 20 -3.37 5.10 -12.88
C PRO A 20 -4.19 4.60 -14.08
N GLY A 21 -3.55 3.87 -14.98
CA GLY A 21 -4.24 3.08 -16.01
C GLY A 21 -5.13 1.99 -15.40
N ALA A 22 -5.94 1.36 -16.24
CA ALA A 22 -6.85 0.27 -15.84
C ALA A 22 -6.08 -0.94 -15.27
N PRO A 23 -6.71 -1.73 -14.38
CA PRO A 23 -6.15 -3.00 -13.94
C PRO A 23 -5.95 -3.97 -15.12
N PRO A 24 -5.14 -5.03 -14.96
CA PRO A 24 -4.97 -6.05 -16.01
C PRO A 24 -6.30 -6.60 -16.50
N ALA A 25 -6.43 -6.76 -17.80
CA ALA A 25 -7.61 -7.41 -18.39
C ALA A 25 -7.71 -8.86 -17.88
N LEU A 26 -8.92 -9.32 -17.56
CA LEU A 26 -9.15 -10.66 -17.00
C LEU A 26 -8.69 -11.79 -17.94
N THR A 27 -8.57 -11.51 -19.22
CA THR A 27 -8.06 -12.45 -20.24
C THR A 27 -6.53 -12.39 -20.41
N SER A 28 -5.82 -11.50 -19.70
CA SER A 28 -4.38 -11.33 -19.84
C SER A 28 -3.57 -12.36 -19.04
N GLU A 29 -2.33 -12.60 -19.46
CA GLU A 29 -1.38 -13.42 -18.70
C GLU A 29 -1.05 -12.79 -17.33
N ALA A 30 -0.91 -11.46 -17.29
CA ALA A 30 -0.67 -10.74 -16.03
C ALA A 30 -1.77 -11.01 -15.00
N TRP A 31 -3.04 -11.07 -15.41
CA TRP A 31 -4.14 -11.47 -14.54
C TRP A 31 -3.97 -12.90 -14.02
N ALA A 32 -3.66 -13.86 -14.89
CA ALA A 32 -3.51 -15.25 -14.47
C ALA A 32 -2.39 -15.44 -13.44
N LEU A 33 -1.25 -14.74 -13.63
CA LEU A 33 -0.14 -14.76 -12.69
C LEU A 33 -0.53 -14.14 -11.34
N ASP A 34 -1.18 -13.00 -11.35
CA ASP A 34 -1.69 -12.32 -10.16
C ASP A 34 -2.70 -13.19 -9.39
N TYR A 35 -3.63 -13.82 -10.12
CA TYR A 35 -4.63 -14.73 -9.57
C TYR A 35 -3.96 -15.95 -8.91
N ALA A 36 -3.03 -16.61 -9.62
CA ALA A 36 -2.33 -17.78 -9.12
C ALA A 36 -1.52 -17.48 -7.86
N GLU A 37 -0.78 -16.35 -7.85
CA GLU A 37 0.03 -15.93 -6.72
C GLU A 37 -0.83 -15.71 -5.47
N VAL A 38 -1.90 -14.92 -5.57
CA VAL A 38 -2.73 -14.63 -4.41
C VAL A 38 -3.54 -15.84 -3.95
N LYS A 39 -3.98 -16.71 -4.88
CA LYS A 39 -4.65 -17.97 -4.55
C LYS A 39 -3.74 -18.89 -3.73
N ALA A 40 -2.47 -19.00 -4.13
CA ALA A 40 -1.48 -19.84 -3.48
C ALA A 40 -1.06 -19.31 -2.09
N LEU A 41 -0.73 -18.02 -1.99
CA LEU A 41 -0.13 -17.42 -0.80
C LEU A 41 -1.15 -16.77 0.14
N GLY A 42 -2.25 -16.25 -0.39
CA GLY A 42 -3.21 -15.43 0.35
C GLY A 42 -4.29 -16.21 1.10
N GLY A 43 -4.45 -17.50 0.83
CA GLY A 43 -5.49 -18.34 1.44
C GLY A 43 -5.29 -18.56 2.94
N ARG A 44 -6.39 -18.67 3.69
CA ARG A 44 -6.35 -18.93 5.15
C ARG A 44 -5.62 -20.23 5.48
N THR A 45 -5.81 -21.24 4.65
CA THR A 45 -5.23 -22.58 4.80
C THR A 45 -4.06 -22.82 3.83
N SER A 46 -3.41 -21.76 3.35
CA SER A 46 -2.26 -21.87 2.45
C SER A 46 -1.16 -22.73 3.07
N THR A 47 -0.68 -23.72 2.31
CA THR A 47 0.49 -24.53 2.64
C THR A 47 1.78 -24.02 2.00
N GLN A 48 1.68 -23.03 1.13
CA GLN A 48 2.83 -22.41 0.43
C GLN A 48 3.34 -21.17 1.16
N ARG A 49 2.48 -20.48 1.93
CA ARG A 49 2.88 -19.33 2.72
C ARG A 49 3.69 -19.75 3.93
N THR A 50 4.86 -19.13 4.13
CA THR A 50 5.72 -19.40 5.29
C THR A 50 5.17 -18.76 6.57
N ALA A 51 5.73 -19.14 7.74
CA ALA A 51 5.41 -18.53 9.01
C ALA A 51 5.75 -17.03 9.01
N GLU A 52 6.94 -16.65 8.51
CA GLU A 52 7.37 -15.24 8.38
C GLU A 52 6.41 -14.44 7.50
N GLN A 53 5.98 -14.97 6.36
CA GLN A 53 5.00 -14.32 5.49
C GLN A 53 3.64 -14.12 6.20
N THR A 54 3.26 -15.06 7.06
CA THR A 54 2.04 -14.92 7.89
C THR A 54 2.21 -13.82 8.92
N GLU A 55 3.36 -13.71 9.57
CA GLU A 55 3.67 -12.63 10.52
C GLU A 55 3.68 -11.28 9.83
N ILE A 56 4.27 -11.16 8.64
CA ILE A 56 4.24 -9.95 7.81
C ILE A 56 2.79 -9.55 7.49
N ALA A 57 1.94 -10.50 7.06
CA ALA A 57 0.54 -10.23 6.78
C ALA A 57 -0.20 -9.68 8.00
N ARG A 58 0.00 -10.31 9.17
CA ARG A 58 -0.61 -9.88 10.44
C ARG A 58 -0.08 -8.53 10.91
N PHE A 59 1.20 -8.26 10.72
CA PHE A 59 1.79 -6.98 11.07
C PHE A 59 1.14 -5.82 10.33
N TRP A 60 0.95 -5.97 9.02
CA TRP A 60 0.36 -4.95 8.14
C TRP A 60 -1.17 -5.05 8.02
N GLU A 61 -1.83 -5.89 8.80
CA GLU A 61 -3.29 -5.87 8.95
C GLU A 61 -3.76 -4.53 9.56
N TYR A 62 -2.97 -3.96 10.45
CA TYR A 62 -3.17 -2.61 10.97
C TYR A 62 -2.85 -1.56 9.90
N SER A 63 -3.86 -0.79 9.48
CA SER A 63 -3.79 0.09 8.32
C SER A 63 -3.90 1.57 8.63
N LEU A 64 -3.97 1.94 9.90
CA LEU A 64 -4.17 3.33 10.29
C LEU A 64 -2.85 4.13 10.27
N PRO A 65 -2.91 5.47 10.11
CA PRO A 65 -1.74 6.34 10.05
C PRO A 65 -0.64 6.09 11.09
N PRO A 66 -0.93 5.72 12.35
CA PRO A 66 0.10 5.53 13.36
C PRO A 66 1.21 4.55 12.98
N ILE A 67 0.91 3.49 12.20
CA ILE A 67 1.94 2.52 11.79
C ILE A 67 2.96 3.17 10.85
N TYR A 68 2.52 4.02 9.92
CA TYR A 68 3.38 4.78 9.01
C TYR A 68 4.13 5.89 9.74
N LEU A 69 3.46 6.59 10.67
CA LEU A 69 4.10 7.64 11.49
C LEU A 69 5.19 7.07 12.40
N GLY A 70 5.13 5.79 12.77
CA GLY A 70 6.24 5.11 13.43
C GLY A 70 7.51 5.09 12.58
N VAL A 71 7.38 4.81 11.28
CA VAL A 71 8.50 4.87 10.33
C VAL A 71 9.04 6.29 10.19
N VAL A 72 8.16 7.29 10.08
CA VAL A 72 8.55 8.72 10.04
C VAL A 72 9.33 9.13 11.28
N ARG A 73 8.97 8.62 12.45
CA ARG A 73 9.66 8.89 13.72
C ARG A 73 11.13 8.48 13.67
N SER A 74 11.47 7.40 12.97
CA SER A 74 12.87 6.98 12.81
C SER A 74 13.74 8.07 12.17
N VAL A 75 13.18 8.83 11.22
CA VAL A 75 13.85 9.97 10.59
C VAL A 75 13.78 11.20 11.49
N ALA A 76 12.62 11.48 12.10
CA ALA A 76 12.42 12.63 12.98
C ALA A 76 13.32 12.64 14.22
N GLN A 77 13.80 11.47 14.66
CA GLN A 77 14.71 11.30 15.80
C GLN A 77 16.20 11.37 15.42
N ALA A 78 16.53 11.61 14.17
CA ALA A 78 17.92 11.75 13.73
C ALA A 78 18.58 12.96 14.46
N PRO A 79 19.88 12.86 14.81
CA PRO A 79 20.61 13.93 15.48
C PRO A 79 20.57 15.26 14.67
N GLY A 80 20.52 16.38 15.40
CA GLY A 80 20.59 17.74 14.82
C GLY A 80 19.27 18.27 14.27
N ARG A 81 18.20 17.53 14.29
CA ARG A 81 16.88 18.01 13.84
C ARG A 81 16.23 18.93 14.88
N THR A 82 15.62 20.00 14.38
CA THR A 82 14.86 20.95 15.20
C THR A 82 13.37 20.55 15.28
N VAL A 83 12.65 21.15 16.21
CA VAL A 83 11.18 21.02 16.31
C VAL A 83 10.50 21.50 15.01
N ALA A 84 11.01 22.58 14.40
CA ALA A 84 10.46 23.12 13.15
C ALA A 84 10.66 22.16 11.97
N ASP A 85 11.82 21.50 11.86
CA ASP A 85 12.09 20.48 10.85
C ASP A 85 11.14 19.30 10.98
N ASN A 86 10.95 18.82 12.21
CA ASN A 86 10.04 17.72 12.47
C ASN A 86 8.58 18.10 12.22
N ALA A 87 8.14 19.29 12.61
CA ALA A 87 6.79 19.77 12.33
C ALA A 87 6.51 19.81 10.82
N ARG A 88 7.49 20.30 10.03
CA ARG A 88 7.40 20.35 8.56
C ARG A 88 7.37 18.94 7.95
N LEU A 89 8.24 18.05 8.40
CA LEU A 89 8.26 16.65 7.94
C LEU A 89 6.91 15.96 8.19
N TYR A 90 6.38 16.04 9.41
CA TYR A 90 5.09 15.45 9.73
C TYR A 90 3.93 16.09 8.94
N ALA A 91 3.97 17.41 8.71
CA ALA A 91 2.97 18.07 7.88
C ALA A 91 3.02 17.59 6.42
N ALA A 92 4.22 17.46 5.84
CA ALA A 92 4.39 16.93 4.48
C ALA A 92 3.86 15.50 4.35
N VAL A 93 4.23 14.63 5.30
CA VAL A 93 3.78 13.24 5.31
C VAL A 93 2.27 13.15 5.51
N ALA A 94 1.69 13.88 6.44
CA ALA A 94 0.26 13.82 6.72
C ALA A 94 -0.58 14.28 5.51
N GLN A 95 -0.19 15.37 4.85
CA GLN A 95 -0.85 15.84 3.63
C GLN A 95 -0.69 14.85 2.48
N ALA A 96 0.51 14.28 2.30
CA ALA A 96 0.74 13.25 1.29
C ALA A 96 -0.11 12.00 1.54
N MET A 97 -0.26 11.56 2.78
CA MET A 97 -1.08 10.41 3.13
C MET A 97 -2.58 10.66 2.89
N ASP A 98 -3.09 11.85 3.24
CA ASP A 98 -4.51 12.18 3.03
C ASP A 98 -4.80 12.31 1.52
N ASP A 99 -3.96 13.00 0.75
CA ASP A 99 -4.07 13.10 -0.70
C ASP A 99 -3.96 11.71 -1.38
N ALA A 100 -3.06 10.86 -0.92
CA ALA A 100 -2.94 9.49 -1.39
C ALA A 100 -4.24 8.70 -1.16
N MET A 101 -4.89 8.87 0.00
CA MET A 101 -6.18 8.23 0.28
C MET A 101 -7.30 8.79 -0.60
N ILE A 102 -7.33 10.09 -0.84
CA ILE A 102 -8.29 10.72 -1.77
C ILE A 102 -8.13 10.12 -3.17
N GLY A 103 -6.90 10.10 -3.69
CA GLY A 103 -6.61 9.58 -5.03
C GLY A 103 -6.84 8.08 -5.16
N VAL A 104 -6.48 7.28 -4.15
CA VAL A 104 -6.70 5.83 -4.24
C VAL A 104 -8.19 5.48 -4.21
N PHE A 105 -9.01 6.19 -3.43
CA PHE A 105 -10.45 5.93 -3.42
C PHE A 105 -11.13 6.43 -4.71
N ASP A 106 -10.66 7.52 -5.32
CA ASP A 106 -11.08 7.90 -6.65
C ASP A 106 -10.83 6.77 -7.67
N ALA A 107 -9.61 6.25 -7.75
CA ALA A 107 -9.28 5.16 -8.65
C ALA A 107 -10.06 3.87 -8.35
N LYS A 108 -10.23 3.51 -7.07
CA LYS A 108 -10.97 2.31 -6.66
C LYS A 108 -12.41 2.31 -7.17
N TYR A 109 -13.13 3.41 -6.98
CA TYR A 109 -14.52 3.51 -7.40
C TYR A 109 -14.67 3.80 -8.90
N HIS A 110 -13.63 4.33 -9.55
CA HIS A 110 -13.60 4.48 -11.00
C HIS A 110 -13.50 3.11 -11.70
N TYR A 111 -12.66 2.20 -11.21
CA TYR A 111 -12.42 0.90 -11.84
C TYR A 111 -13.32 -0.21 -11.32
N GLY A 112 -13.78 -0.16 -10.08
CA GLY A 112 -14.67 -1.14 -9.49
C GLY A 112 -14.13 -2.58 -9.46
N PHE A 113 -12.80 -2.76 -9.40
CA PHE A 113 -12.17 -4.06 -9.56
C PHE A 113 -12.45 -5.00 -8.38
N TRP A 114 -12.66 -6.26 -8.67
CA TRP A 114 -13.06 -7.27 -7.69
C TRP A 114 -11.90 -7.76 -6.80
N ARG A 115 -12.22 -8.15 -5.56
CA ARG A 115 -11.27 -8.70 -4.60
C ARG A 115 -10.89 -10.14 -4.91
N PRO A 116 -9.70 -10.63 -4.48
CA PRO A 116 -9.28 -12.02 -4.66
C PRO A 116 -10.32 -13.03 -4.21
N VAL A 117 -10.97 -12.81 -3.07
CA VAL A 117 -12.03 -13.71 -2.58
C VAL A 117 -13.20 -13.82 -3.56
N THR A 118 -13.56 -12.75 -4.23
CA THR A 118 -14.63 -12.76 -5.24
C THR A 118 -14.15 -13.45 -6.51
N ALA A 119 -12.96 -13.09 -7.00
CA ALA A 119 -12.39 -13.65 -8.23
C ALA A 119 -12.14 -15.15 -8.10
N ILE A 120 -11.50 -15.60 -7.03
CA ILE A 120 -11.11 -17.02 -6.86
C ILE A 120 -12.36 -17.91 -6.70
N ARG A 121 -13.39 -17.41 -6.04
CA ARG A 121 -14.67 -18.12 -5.93
C ARG A 121 -15.47 -18.19 -7.23
N ASN A 122 -15.10 -17.40 -8.23
CA ASN A 122 -15.76 -17.28 -9.53
C ASN A 122 -14.75 -17.31 -10.70
N GLY A 123 -13.65 -18.05 -10.57
CA GLY A 123 -12.62 -18.14 -11.60
C GLY A 123 -13.10 -18.73 -12.93
N ASP A 124 -14.23 -19.38 -12.92
CA ASP A 124 -14.88 -19.95 -14.11
C ASP A 124 -15.58 -18.92 -15.01
N ILE A 125 -15.66 -17.64 -14.60
CA ILE A 125 -16.35 -16.59 -15.39
C ILE A 125 -15.43 -15.46 -15.88
N ASP A 126 -14.12 -15.52 -15.64
CA ASP A 126 -13.17 -14.49 -16.08
C ASP A 126 -12.69 -14.66 -17.52
N GLY A 127 -13.08 -15.75 -18.16
CA GLY A 127 -12.76 -16.06 -19.56
C GLY A 127 -11.40 -16.74 -19.75
N ARG A 128 -10.76 -17.24 -18.69
CA ARG A 128 -9.50 -17.98 -18.76
C ARG A 128 -9.63 -19.41 -18.25
N PRO A 129 -9.09 -20.39 -18.97
CA PRO A 129 -9.15 -21.80 -18.55
C PRO A 129 -8.14 -22.16 -17.44
N ASP A 130 -7.12 -21.31 -17.21
CA ASP A 130 -6.03 -21.51 -16.24
C ASP A 130 -6.29 -20.83 -14.89
N THR A 131 -7.38 -20.10 -14.74
CA THR A 131 -7.85 -19.52 -13.48
C THR A 131 -8.91 -20.41 -12.83
N GLU A 132 -8.47 -21.52 -12.29
CA GLU A 132 -9.36 -22.53 -11.70
C GLU A 132 -10.13 -21.97 -10.49
N ARG A 133 -11.47 -22.14 -10.52
CA ARG A 133 -12.38 -21.76 -9.45
C ARG A 133 -12.13 -22.56 -8.16
N ASP A 134 -12.14 -21.87 -7.03
CA ASP A 134 -12.23 -22.47 -5.70
C ASP A 134 -13.34 -21.79 -4.90
N ALA A 135 -14.53 -22.41 -4.90
CA ALA A 135 -15.72 -21.88 -4.23
C ALA A 135 -15.56 -21.77 -2.70
N GLY A 136 -14.65 -22.55 -2.11
CA GLY A 136 -14.36 -22.57 -0.67
C GLY A 136 -13.22 -21.64 -0.24
N TRP A 137 -12.53 -20.99 -1.17
CA TRP A 137 -11.37 -20.18 -0.84
C TRP A 137 -11.73 -18.99 0.08
N VAL A 138 -10.91 -18.80 1.11
CA VAL A 138 -11.05 -17.71 2.09
C VAL A 138 -9.69 -17.07 2.29
N SER A 139 -9.62 -15.75 2.21
CA SER A 139 -8.40 -14.99 2.50
C SER A 139 -7.94 -15.14 3.95
N LEU A 140 -6.65 -14.98 4.20
CA LEU A 140 -6.09 -14.97 5.56
C LEU A 140 -6.67 -13.82 6.39
N VAL A 141 -6.78 -12.64 5.79
CA VAL A 141 -7.37 -11.44 6.39
C VAL A 141 -8.67 -11.13 5.68
N GLU A 142 -9.68 -10.68 6.42
CA GLU A 142 -10.95 -10.30 5.83
C GLU A 142 -10.77 -9.15 4.82
N ALA A 143 -11.36 -9.31 3.62
CA ALA A 143 -11.24 -8.30 2.57
C ALA A 143 -12.03 -7.04 2.94
N PRO A 144 -11.44 -5.84 2.82
CA PRO A 144 -12.15 -4.59 3.04
C PRO A 144 -13.34 -4.42 2.07
N LEU A 145 -14.43 -3.82 2.56
CA LEU A 145 -15.68 -3.64 1.81
C LEU A 145 -15.61 -2.45 0.84
N HIS A 146 -14.61 -2.45 -0.03
CA HIS A 146 -14.44 -1.49 -1.13
C HIS A 146 -13.62 -2.12 -2.26
N PRO A 147 -13.65 -1.57 -3.50
CA PRO A 147 -12.96 -2.13 -4.66
C PRO A 147 -11.47 -2.38 -4.41
N GLU A 148 -10.95 -3.34 -5.16
CA GLU A 148 -9.60 -3.85 -4.92
C GLU A 148 -8.50 -2.88 -5.39
N TYR A 149 -8.57 -2.37 -6.63
CA TYR A 149 -7.49 -1.71 -7.37
C TYR A 149 -7.56 -0.18 -7.31
N PRO A 150 -6.41 0.48 -7.09
CA PRO A 150 -5.11 -0.04 -6.63
C PRO A 150 -5.03 -0.19 -5.10
N SER A 151 -3.90 -0.71 -4.57
CA SER A 151 -3.71 -0.97 -3.14
C SER A 151 -3.53 0.31 -2.31
N ALA A 152 -4.41 0.52 -1.31
CA ALA A 152 -4.33 1.67 -0.41
C ALA A 152 -3.11 1.61 0.53
N HIS A 153 -2.68 0.44 0.98
CA HIS A 153 -1.47 0.31 1.79
C HIS A 153 -0.22 0.67 0.98
N SER A 154 -0.15 0.19 -0.27
CA SER A 154 1.01 0.44 -1.12
C SER A 154 1.13 1.91 -1.53
N ILE A 155 0.01 2.61 -1.78
CA ILE A 155 0.06 4.04 -2.08
C ILE A 155 0.56 4.83 -0.87
N LEU A 156 0.12 4.49 0.34
CA LEU A 156 0.61 5.13 1.56
C LEU A 156 2.11 4.88 1.77
N ALA A 157 2.56 3.62 1.61
CA ALA A 157 3.98 3.30 1.72
C ALA A 157 4.84 4.06 0.71
N GLY A 158 4.39 4.12 -0.56
CA GLY A 158 5.06 4.88 -1.61
C GLY A 158 5.11 6.38 -1.31
N ALA A 159 4.02 6.98 -0.85
CA ALA A 159 3.95 8.41 -0.52
C ALA A 159 4.86 8.75 0.66
N VAL A 160 4.77 7.99 1.76
CA VAL A 160 5.61 8.18 2.95
C VAL A 160 7.08 8.04 2.62
N ALA A 161 7.47 6.94 1.95
CA ALA A 161 8.86 6.69 1.61
C ALA A 161 9.45 7.78 0.73
N THR A 162 8.68 8.31 -0.22
CA THR A 162 9.15 9.39 -1.12
C THR A 162 9.36 10.71 -0.39
N VAL A 163 8.47 11.07 0.53
CA VAL A 163 8.67 12.26 1.38
C VAL A 163 9.89 12.06 2.29
N LEU A 164 10.06 10.88 2.89
CA LEU A 164 11.23 10.58 3.72
C LEU A 164 12.53 10.61 2.90
N GLN A 165 12.54 10.07 1.68
CA GLN A 165 13.73 10.13 0.81
C GLN A 165 14.10 11.58 0.46
N ALA A 166 13.11 12.43 0.17
CA ALA A 166 13.36 13.84 -0.09
C ALA A 166 13.94 14.57 1.14
N GLU A 167 13.43 14.24 2.34
CA GLU A 167 13.94 14.82 3.59
C GLU A 167 15.35 14.35 3.96
N ILE A 168 15.68 13.08 3.71
CA ILE A 168 17.00 12.49 3.99
C ILE A 168 18.05 12.97 2.96
N GLY A 169 17.62 13.26 1.73
CA GLY A 169 18.52 13.60 0.64
C GLY A 169 19.30 12.40 0.10
N LYS A 170 20.57 12.60 -0.20
CA LYS A 170 21.46 11.56 -0.82
C LYS A 170 22.07 10.58 0.19
N GLY A 171 21.91 10.82 1.49
CA GLY A 171 22.47 9.95 2.52
C GLY A 171 21.66 8.65 2.70
N PRO A 172 22.24 7.66 3.39
CA PRO A 172 21.50 6.47 3.78
C PRO A 172 20.42 6.84 4.81
N PRO A 173 19.24 6.21 4.77
CA PRO A 173 18.25 6.40 5.81
C PRO A 173 18.77 5.86 7.15
N PRO A 174 18.27 6.39 8.27
CA PRO A 174 18.43 5.70 9.56
C PRO A 174 17.73 4.34 9.51
N LEU A 175 18.03 3.46 10.46
CA LEU A 175 17.28 2.21 10.59
C LEU A 175 15.80 2.53 10.84
N LEU A 176 14.97 2.26 9.85
CA LEU A 176 13.53 2.50 9.90
C LEU A 176 12.86 1.44 10.79
N SER A 177 11.89 1.85 11.59
CA SER A 177 11.15 0.88 12.41
C SER A 177 9.75 1.38 12.76
N THR A 178 8.85 0.43 12.99
CA THR A 178 7.55 0.67 13.60
C THR A 178 7.04 -0.58 14.30
N ALA A 179 6.00 -0.44 15.11
CA ALA A 179 5.33 -1.53 15.81
C ALA A 179 3.88 -1.66 15.33
N SER A 180 3.34 -2.87 15.40
CA SER A 180 1.96 -3.13 15.04
C SER A 180 1.15 -3.74 16.20
N PRO A 181 -0.02 -3.17 16.53
CA PRO A 181 -0.90 -3.73 17.56
C PRO A 181 -1.55 -5.06 17.09
N THR A 182 -1.78 -5.26 15.80
CA THR A 182 -2.32 -6.51 15.25
C THR A 182 -1.33 -7.67 15.30
N ALA A 183 -0.04 -7.36 15.47
CA ALA A 183 1.03 -8.32 15.73
C ALA A 183 1.51 -8.27 17.20
N LYS A 184 0.63 -8.01 18.15
CA LYS A 184 0.92 -7.97 19.60
C LYS A 184 2.08 -7.04 19.98
N GLY A 185 2.24 -5.93 19.25
CA GLY A 185 3.32 -4.96 19.49
C GLY A 185 4.67 -5.38 18.88
N ALA A 186 4.73 -6.40 18.06
CA ALA A 186 5.95 -6.75 17.34
C ALA A 186 6.51 -5.55 16.57
N VAL A 187 7.84 -5.45 16.52
CA VAL A 187 8.56 -4.37 15.84
C VAL A 187 9.24 -4.93 14.61
N ARG A 188 9.01 -4.31 13.47
CA ARG A 188 9.75 -4.59 12.23
C ARG A 188 10.70 -3.45 11.88
N ARG A 189 11.77 -3.77 11.16
CA ARG A 189 12.86 -2.85 10.84
C ARG A 189 13.28 -3.00 9.38
N TRP A 190 13.67 -1.88 8.75
CA TRP A 190 14.12 -1.86 7.35
C TRP A 190 15.37 -0.99 7.24
N SER A 191 16.35 -1.45 6.45
CA SER A 191 17.60 -0.76 6.20
C SER A 191 17.47 0.33 5.13
N ASN A 192 16.42 0.26 4.32
CA ASN A 192 16.13 1.23 3.26
C ASN A 192 14.62 1.35 2.99
N LEU A 193 14.24 2.38 2.25
CA LEU A 193 12.85 2.70 1.96
C LEU A 193 12.19 1.73 0.97
N ASP A 194 12.97 1.12 0.06
CA ASP A 194 12.43 0.15 -0.90
C ASP A 194 12.07 -1.18 -0.22
N GLU A 195 12.85 -1.62 0.78
CA GLU A 195 12.49 -2.76 1.62
C GLU A 195 11.17 -2.54 2.35
N PHE A 196 10.99 -1.33 2.92
CA PHE A 196 9.74 -0.95 3.57
C PHE A 196 8.55 -0.99 2.60
N ILE A 197 8.66 -0.35 1.42
CA ILE A 197 7.59 -0.35 0.41
C ILE A 197 7.25 -1.78 -0.01
N ARG A 198 8.28 -2.58 -0.30
CA ARG A 198 8.12 -3.98 -0.74
C ARG A 198 7.39 -4.80 0.30
N GLU A 199 7.80 -4.76 1.56
CA GLU A 199 7.17 -5.54 2.63
C GLU A 199 5.70 -5.16 2.82
N VAL A 200 5.36 -3.87 2.77
CA VAL A 200 3.96 -3.42 2.82
C VAL A 200 3.15 -4.01 1.67
N GLY A 201 3.70 -4.02 0.47
CA GLY A 201 3.05 -4.61 -0.72
C GLY A 201 2.87 -6.13 -0.57
N GLU A 202 3.94 -6.86 -0.28
CA GLU A 202 3.93 -8.31 -0.09
C GLU A 202 2.91 -8.75 0.98
N ALA A 203 2.81 -8.00 2.07
CA ALA A 203 1.83 -8.23 3.13
C ALA A 203 0.40 -8.32 2.59
N ARG A 204 0.07 -7.59 1.53
CA ARG A 204 -1.30 -7.58 0.96
C ARG A 204 -1.60 -8.85 0.15
N ILE A 205 -0.57 -9.41 -0.52
CA ILE A 205 -0.68 -10.71 -1.20
C ILE A 205 -0.81 -11.82 -0.15
N TYR A 206 0.06 -11.83 0.85
CA TYR A 206 0.02 -12.82 1.94
C TYR A 206 -1.29 -12.77 2.76
N SER A 207 -1.90 -11.58 2.84
CA SER A 207 -3.23 -11.39 3.43
C SER A 207 -4.36 -11.92 2.56
N GLY A 208 -4.13 -12.13 1.25
CA GLY A 208 -5.14 -12.62 0.31
C GLY A 208 -6.14 -11.56 -0.15
N ILE A 209 -5.78 -10.26 -0.13
CA ILE A 209 -6.73 -9.17 -0.37
C ILE A 209 -6.35 -8.23 -1.50
N HIS A 210 -5.14 -8.38 -2.07
CA HIS A 210 -4.66 -7.61 -3.22
C HIS A 210 -3.84 -8.48 -4.18
N TYR A 211 -3.76 -8.01 -5.45
CA TYR A 211 -2.96 -8.59 -6.52
C TYR A 211 -1.63 -7.87 -6.68
N ARG A 212 -0.64 -8.52 -7.34
CA ARG A 212 0.69 -7.97 -7.61
C ARG A 212 0.61 -6.63 -8.37
N ALA A 213 -0.10 -6.58 -9.48
CA ALA A 213 -0.30 -5.36 -10.25
C ALA A 213 -0.89 -4.23 -9.40
N SER A 214 -1.80 -4.53 -8.49
CA SER A 214 -2.44 -3.54 -7.63
C SER A 214 -1.47 -2.93 -6.59
N ILE A 215 -0.54 -3.71 -6.05
CA ILE A 215 0.46 -3.20 -5.10
C ILE A 215 1.54 -2.38 -5.81
N GLU A 216 1.98 -2.81 -6.99
CA GLU A 216 2.98 -2.09 -7.78
C GLU A 216 2.47 -0.73 -8.27
N VAL A 217 1.27 -0.72 -8.83
CA VAL A 217 0.60 0.51 -9.26
C VAL A 217 0.31 1.44 -8.08
N GLY A 218 -0.14 0.88 -6.95
CA GLY A 218 -0.34 1.65 -5.73
C GLY A 218 0.94 2.33 -5.26
N ALA A 219 2.06 1.61 -5.20
CA ALA A 219 3.35 2.17 -4.82
C ALA A 219 3.82 3.27 -5.80
N ALA A 220 3.66 3.06 -7.11
CA ALA A 220 4.01 4.05 -8.12
C ALA A 220 3.17 5.33 -8.01
N MET A 221 1.86 5.19 -7.83
CA MET A 221 0.96 6.32 -7.57
C MET A 221 1.34 7.06 -6.29
N GLY A 222 1.68 6.33 -5.23
CA GLY A 222 2.15 6.89 -3.96
C GLY A 222 3.42 7.72 -4.13
N ARG A 223 4.37 7.25 -4.93
CA ARG A 223 5.59 8.02 -5.24
C ARG A 223 5.28 9.36 -5.93
N GLN A 224 4.30 9.42 -6.80
CA GLN A 224 3.89 10.66 -7.46
C GLN A 224 3.29 11.66 -6.45
N VAL A 225 2.40 11.19 -5.58
CA VAL A 225 1.82 12.01 -4.50
C VAL A 225 2.90 12.49 -3.53
N GLY A 226 3.79 11.59 -3.10
CA GLY A 226 4.91 11.91 -2.21
C GLY A 226 5.87 12.94 -2.81
N SER A 227 6.16 12.83 -4.11
CA SER A 227 7.00 13.81 -4.83
C SER A 227 6.35 15.19 -4.86
N LEU A 228 5.04 15.27 -5.12
CA LEU A 228 4.30 16.52 -5.07
C LEU A 228 4.34 17.15 -3.67
N ALA A 229 4.17 16.35 -2.63
CA ALA A 229 4.23 16.82 -1.25
C ALA A 229 5.63 17.32 -0.87
N ALA A 230 6.68 16.59 -1.24
CA ALA A 230 8.05 17.02 -1.03
C ALA A 230 8.33 18.36 -1.71
N GLN A 231 7.94 18.54 -2.98
CA GLN A 231 8.13 19.78 -3.72
C GLN A 231 7.39 20.98 -3.13
N LYS A 232 6.19 20.78 -2.58
CA LYS A 232 5.34 21.89 -2.09
C LYS A 232 5.57 22.25 -0.63
N VAL A 233 6.02 21.30 0.19
CA VAL A 233 6.05 21.45 1.65
C VAL A 233 7.47 21.47 2.22
N LEU A 234 8.38 20.65 1.66
CA LEU A 234 9.77 20.63 2.12
C LEU A 234 10.58 21.77 1.49
N PRO A 235 11.61 22.28 2.19
CA PRO A 235 12.51 23.29 1.59
C PRO A 235 13.30 22.65 0.45
N PRO A 236 13.68 23.43 -0.58
CA PRO A 236 14.63 22.96 -1.57
C PRO A 236 15.97 22.64 -0.90
N HIS A 237 16.59 21.53 -1.28
CA HIS A 237 17.94 21.14 -0.86
C HIS A 237 19.00 21.73 -1.78
#